data_c143d3fb974e9b9cd96c84f56c650656
#
_entry.id   c143d3fb974e9b9cd96c84f56c650656
#
_cell.length_a   1.000
_cell.length_b   1.000
_cell.length_c   1.000
_cell.angle_alpha   90.00
_cell.angle_beta   90.00
_cell.angle_gamma   90.00
#
_symmetry.space_group_name_H-M   'P 1'
#
loop_
_entity.id
_entity.type
_entity.pdbx_description
1 polymer ?
#
loop_
_entity_poly.entity_id
_entity_poly.type
_entity_poly.pdbx_seq_one_letter_code
_entity_poly.pdbx_strand_id
1 'polypeptide(L)'
;MARTGRRPAGSGTRDAILAAARAAFAEHGYEGATIRGIAERAGVDPALVLHYFKSKQRMFVAAMEFPFDPSEIVERVLSGDPERAGEQLIRFFLSVWDDEQARAPLFAMIRSAVSHEEAAEMLRQFITEALVARVASGLHVPHASLRPPLVGSQIVGLIFMRYIVKLEPLASLPADDVVAAIAPSVQRYLTGDLGLG
;
A
#
# COMPACT_ATOMS: atom_id res chain seq x y z
N MET A 1 13.40 23.29 -41.05
CA MET A 1 12.20 22.47 -40.80
C MET A 1 12.56 21.45 -39.69
N ALA A 2 12.12 21.71 -38.48
CA ALA A 2 12.41 20.86 -37.31
C ALA A 2 11.40 19.68 -37.32
N ARG A 3 11.89 18.46 -37.38
CA ARG A 3 11.09 17.23 -37.19
C ARG A 3 10.69 17.12 -35.72
N THR A 4 9.42 17.44 -35.44
CA THR A 4 8.78 17.19 -34.14
C THR A 4 8.78 15.67 -33.88
N GLY A 5 9.58 15.23 -32.93
CA GLY A 5 9.65 13.83 -32.51
C GLY A 5 8.29 13.36 -31.98
N ARG A 6 7.68 12.41 -32.68
CA ARG A 6 6.44 11.72 -32.29
C ARG A 6 6.75 10.92 -31.02
N ARG A 7 6.23 11.37 -29.86
CA ARG A 7 6.25 10.59 -28.61
C ARG A 7 5.62 9.21 -28.89
N PRO A 8 6.14 8.10 -28.31
CA PRO A 8 5.53 6.78 -28.46
C PRO A 8 4.05 6.84 -28.07
N ALA A 9 3.17 6.38 -28.93
CA ALA A 9 1.71 6.48 -28.79
C ALA A 9 1.13 5.79 -27.52
N GLY A 10 1.94 5.05 -26.74
CA GLY A 10 1.52 4.36 -25.54
C GLY A 10 1.74 5.12 -24.21
N SER A 11 2.75 6.01 -24.11
CA SER A 11 3.05 6.72 -22.86
C SER A 11 2.01 7.80 -22.53
N GLY A 12 1.59 8.58 -23.53
CA GLY A 12 0.61 9.64 -23.32
C GLY A 12 -0.77 9.13 -22.89
N THR A 13 -1.20 7.98 -23.41
CA THR A 13 -2.48 7.37 -23.02
C THR A 13 -2.45 6.85 -21.59
N ARG A 14 -1.36 6.18 -21.19
CA ARG A 14 -1.19 5.71 -19.82
C ARG A 14 -1.19 6.87 -18.81
N ASP A 15 -0.50 7.95 -19.14
CA ASP A 15 -0.43 9.15 -18.29
C ASP A 15 -1.78 9.87 -18.18
N ALA A 16 -2.55 9.93 -19.30
CA ALA A 16 -3.91 10.46 -19.29
C ALA A 16 -4.85 9.64 -18.40
N ILE A 17 -4.75 8.30 -18.45
CA ILE A 17 -5.53 7.41 -17.57
C ILE A 17 -5.13 7.63 -16.10
N LEU A 18 -3.84 7.76 -15.77
CA LEU A 18 -3.41 8.02 -14.39
C LEU A 18 -3.89 9.38 -13.89
N ALA A 19 -3.85 10.43 -14.71
CA ALA A 19 -4.37 11.74 -14.33
C ALA A 19 -5.88 11.69 -14.06
N ALA A 20 -6.66 11.01 -14.92
CA ALA A 20 -8.08 10.78 -14.73
C ALA A 20 -8.37 9.95 -13.47
N ALA A 21 -7.55 8.93 -13.19
CA ALA A 21 -7.66 8.10 -12.01
C ALA A 21 -7.41 8.90 -10.72
N ARG A 22 -6.34 9.70 -10.66
CA ARG A 22 -6.07 10.59 -9.51
C ARG A 22 -7.25 11.50 -9.22
N ALA A 23 -7.80 12.15 -10.26
CA ALA A 23 -8.96 13.03 -10.11
C ALA A 23 -10.21 12.28 -9.63
N ALA A 24 -10.50 11.10 -10.19
CA ALA A 24 -11.66 10.30 -9.80
C ALA A 24 -11.54 9.77 -8.36
N PHE A 25 -10.35 9.32 -7.95
CA PHE A 25 -10.11 8.88 -6.58
C PHE A 25 -10.21 10.03 -5.57
N ALA A 26 -9.73 11.22 -5.91
CA ALA A 26 -9.84 12.40 -5.05
C ALA A 26 -11.29 12.86 -4.90
N GLU A 27 -12.10 12.78 -5.96
CA GLU A 27 -13.48 13.27 -5.98
C GLU A 27 -14.48 12.27 -5.38
N HIS A 28 -14.29 10.98 -5.59
CA HIS A 28 -15.27 9.94 -5.25
C HIS A 28 -14.77 8.92 -4.21
N GLY A 29 -13.56 9.07 -3.70
CA GLY A 29 -12.89 8.08 -2.87
C GLY A 29 -12.48 6.82 -3.64
N TYR A 30 -11.86 5.88 -2.92
CA TYR A 30 -11.45 4.62 -3.55
C TYR A 30 -12.65 3.78 -3.98
N GLU A 31 -13.69 3.63 -3.15
CA GLU A 31 -14.87 2.81 -3.49
C GLU A 31 -15.70 3.41 -4.63
N GLY A 32 -15.99 4.71 -4.57
CA GLY A 32 -16.85 5.38 -5.55
C GLY A 32 -16.25 5.54 -6.94
N ALA A 33 -14.91 5.59 -7.06
CA ALA A 33 -14.24 5.61 -8.35
C ALA A 33 -14.40 4.28 -9.10
N THR A 34 -14.82 4.32 -10.37
CA THR A 34 -15.02 3.12 -11.19
C THR A 34 -14.12 3.11 -12.41
N ILE A 35 -13.73 1.92 -12.89
CA ILE A 35 -12.95 1.76 -14.14
C ILE A 35 -13.65 2.45 -15.32
N ARG A 36 -14.98 2.33 -15.42
CA ARG A 36 -15.77 2.95 -16.48
C ARG A 36 -15.74 4.48 -16.39
N GLY A 37 -15.95 5.06 -15.19
CA GLY A 37 -15.91 6.52 -14.99
C GLY A 37 -14.51 7.10 -15.25
N ILE A 38 -13.46 6.39 -14.87
CA ILE A 38 -12.07 6.79 -15.16
C ILE A 38 -11.78 6.73 -16.67
N ALA A 39 -12.24 5.68 -17.36
CA ALA A 39 -12.10 5.55 -18.80
C ALA A 39 -12.81 6.68 -19.55
N GLU A 40 -14.04 6.99 -19.14
CA GLU A 40 -14.82 8.11 -19.70
C GLU A 40 -14.09 9.45 -19.52
N ARG A 41 -13.61 9.72 -18.30
CA ARG A 41 -12.82 10.94 -17.99
C ARG A 41 -11.52 11.03 -18.81
N ALA A 42 -10.87 9.89 -19.06
CA ALA A 42 -9.64 9.82 -19.86
C ALA A 42 -9.89 9.80 -21.36
N GLY A 43 -11.15 9.70 -21.82
CA GLY A 43 -11.52 9.61 -23.24
C GLY A 43 -11.06 8.30 -23.89
N VAL A 44 -11.06 7.18 -23.16
CA VAL A 44 -10.60 5.87 -23.64
C VAL A 44 -11.64 4.76 -23.36
N ASP A 45 -11.46 3.62 -24.02
CA ASP A 45 -12.27 2.43 -23.73
C ASP A 45 -11.88 1.81 -22.37
N PRO A 46 -12.86 1.35 -21.54
CA PRO A 46 -12.58 0.67 -20.28
C PRO A 46 -11.66 -0.55 -20.40
N ALA A 47 -11.72 -1.30 -21.51
CA ALA A 47 -10.82 -2.40 -21.77
C ALA A 47 -9.36 -1.95 -21.87
N LEU A 48 -9.11 -0.74 -22.39
CA LEU A 48 -7.77 -0.17 -22.47
C LEU A 48 -7.23 0.17 -21.08
N VAL A 49 -8.08 0.68 -20.18
CA VAL A 49 -7.70 0.91 -18.76
C VAL A 49 -7.28 -0.41 -18.11
N LEU A 50 -8.08 -1.46 -18.27
CA LEU A 50 -7.77 -2.80 -17.76
C LEU A 50 -6.54 -3.43 -18.43
N HIS A 51 -6.31 -3.11 -19.69
CA HIS A 51 -5.09 -3.54 -20.39
C HIS A 51 -3.83 -2.99 -19.73
N TYR A 52 -3.82 -1.69 -19.37
CA TYR A 52 -2.66 -1.04 -18.74
C TYR A 52 -2.49 -1.41 -17.27
N PHE A 53 -3.57 -1.45 -16.50
CA PHE A 53 -3.48 -1.51 -15.04
C PHE A 53 -4.00 -2.82 -14.43
N LYS A 54 -4.68 -3.68 -15.20
CA LYS A 54 -5.21 -4.99 -14.81
C LYS A 54 -6.34 -4.95 -13.78
N SER A 55 -6.32 -4.02 -12.81
CA SER A 55 -7.34 -3.88 -11.77
C SER A 55 -7.41 -2.43 -11.27
N LYS A 56 -8.53 -2.09 -10.60
CA LYS A 56 -8.70 -0.81 -9.89
C LYS A 56 -7.63 -0.62 -8.82
N GLN A 57 -7.30 -1.68 -8.07
CA GLN A 57 -6.24 -1.67 -7.06
C GLN A 57 -4.88 -1.29 -7.65
N ARG A 58 -4.45 -1.98 -8.72
CA ARG A 58 -3.17 -1.67 -9.38
C ARG A 58 -3.15 -0.28 -10.00
N MET A 59 -4.29 0.17 -10.51
CA MET A 59 -4.40 1.54 -11.01
C MET A 59 -4.28 2.56 -9.87
N PHE A 60 -4.88 2.30 -8.70
CA PHE A 60 -4.73 3.15 -7.52
C PHE A 60 -3.28 3.21 -7.04
N VAL A 61 -2.62 2.05 -6.92
CA VAL A 61 -1.19 1.95 -6.58
C VAL A 61 -0.34 2.81 -7.51
N ALA A 62 -0.57 2.69 -8.83
CA ALA A 62 0.16 3.49 -9.81
C ALA A 62 -0.19 4.99 -9.75
N ALA A 63 -1.46 5.33 -9.50
CA ALA A 63 -1.92 6.70 -9.37
C ALA A 63 -1.37 7.41 -8.13
N MET A 64 -1.25 6.69 -7.02
CA MET A 64 -0.70 7.18 -5.75
C MET A 64 0.81 7.00 -5.63
N GLU A 65 1.45 6.46 -6.67
CA GLU A 65 2.91 6.24 -6.71
C GLU A 65 3.43 5.37 -5.56
N PHE A 66 2.63 4.37 -5.14
CA PHE A 66 3.10 3.42 -4.14
C PHE A 66 4.35 2.71 -4.66
N PRO A 67 5.40 2.57 -3.83
CA PRO A 67 6.64 1.93 -4.24
C PRO A 67 6.57 0.40 -4.33
N PHE A 68 5.44 -0.19 -3.98
CA PHE A 68 5.19 -1.64 -4.01
C PHE A 68 3.72 -1.96 -4.34
N ASP A 69 3.45 -3.16 -4.80
CA ASP A 69 2.08 -3.68 -4.95
C ASP A 69 1.61 -4.28 -3.62
N PRO A 70 0.51 -3.80 -3.00
CA PRO A 70 -0.03 -4.40 -1.77
C PRO A 70 -0.34 -5.90 -1.86
N SER A 71 -0.54 -6.44 -3.06
CA SER A 71 -0.67 -7.89 -3.24
C SER A 71 0.56 -8.68 -2.81
N GLU A 72 1.76 -8.07 -2.85
CA GLU A 72 2.99 -8.68 -2.34
C GLU A 72 2.93 -8.91 -0.82
N ILE A 73 2.32 -7.98 -0.08
CA ILE A 73 2.10 -8.12 1.36
C ILE A 73 1.16 -9.31 1.62
N VAL A 74 0.04 -9.37 0.89
CA VAL A 74 -0.94 -10.46 1.01
C VAL A 74 -0.28 -11.80 0.70
N GLU A 75 0.49 -11.88 -0.38
CA GLU A 75 1.21 -13.09 -0.77
C GLU A 75 2.22 -13.54 0.30
N ARG A 76 3.02 -12.62 0.85
CA ARG A 76 3.98 -12.93 1.93
C ARG A 76 3.30 -13.49 3.17
N VAL A 77 2.15 -12.95 3.54
CA VAL A 77 1.39 -13.39 4.73
C VAL A 77 0.69 -14.73 4.49
N LEU A 78 0.11 -14.95 3.29
CA LEU A 78 -0.75 -16.10 3.03
C LEU A 78 -0.03 -17.29 2.38
N SER A 79 1.03 -17.07 1.60
CA SER A 79 1.72 -18.10 0.82
C SER A 79 3.15 -18.36 1.29
N GLY A 80 3.67 -17.53 2.20
CA GLY A 80 4.98 -17.69 2.83
C GLY A 80 4.98 -18.74 3.95
N ASP A 81 6.14 -18.90 4.60
CA ASP A 81 6.25 -19.70 5.82
C ASP A 81 5.44 -19.02 6.95
N PRO A 82 4.35 -19.64 7.45
CA PRO A 82 3.51 -19.04 8.48
C PRO A 82 4.26 -18.70 9.76
N GLU A 83 5.31 -19.47 10.11
CA GLU A 83 6.11 -19.26 11.31
C GLU A 83 7.09 -18.08 11.18
N ARG A 84 7.34 -17.63 9.95
CA ARG A 84 8.25 -16.52 9.63
C ARG A 84 7.54 -15.31 9.01
N ALA A 85 6.22 -15.33 8.93
CA ALA A 85 5.44 -14.26 8.29
C ALA A 85 5.72 -12.88 8.92
N GLY A 86 5.84 -12.81 10.25
CA GLY A 86 6.19 -11.58 10.97
C GLY A 86 7.56 -11.04 10.60
N GLU A 87 8.58 -11.91 10.55
CA GLU A 87 9.94 -11.54 10.14
C GLU A 87 9.97 -11.03 8.70
N GLN A 88 9.38 -11.80 7.77
CA GLN A 88 9.34 -11.44 6.35
C GLN A 88 8.64 -10.10 6.12
N LEU A 89 7.57 -9.84 6.86
CA LEU A 89 6.80 -8.61 6.75
C LEU A 89 7.59 -7.40 7.25
N ILE A 90 8.24 -7.49 8.39
CA ILE A 90 9.07 -6.40 8.93
C ILE A 90 10.27 -6.14 8.01
N ARG A 91 10.98 -7.17 7.53
CA ARG A 91 12.07 -7.02 6.55
C ARG A 91 11.62 -6.32 5.28
N PHE A 92 10.45 -6.69 4.76
CA PHE A 92 9.89 -6.04 3.58
C PHE A 92 9.64 -4.55 3.82
N PHE A 93 8.98 -4.17 4.91
CA PHE A 93 8.73 -2.76 5.21
C PHE A 93 10.01 -1.97 5.46
N LEU A 94 10.99 -2.52 6.19
CA LEU A 94 12.27 -1.86 6.37
C LEU A 94 12.99 -1.65 5.03
N SER A 95 13.00 -2.63 4.13
CA SER A 95 13.65 -2.49 2.82
C SER A 95 13.06 -1.36 1.97
N VAL A 96 11.73 -1.14 2.06
CA VAL A 96 11.05 -0.03 1.39
C VAL A 96 11.38 1.31 2.05
N TRP A 97 11.40 1.35 3.39
CA TRP A 97 11.61 2.60 4.14
C TRP A 97 13.08 3.02 4.26
N ASP A 98 14.03 2.10 4.17
CA ASP A 98 15.46 2.40 4.10
C ASP A 98 15.86 2.99 2.74
N ASP A 99 15.09 2.70 1.67
CA ASP A 99 15.27 3.34 0.36
C ASP A 99 14.63 4.74 0.34
N GLU A 100 15.46 5.77 0.17
CA GLU A 100 15.02 7.17 0.17
C GLU A 100 14.06 7.51 -0.97
N GLN A 101 14.26 6.91 -2.13
CA GLN A 101 13.39 7.14 -3.30
C GLN A 101 12.04 6.44 -3.13
N ALA A 102 12.03 5.22 -2.61
CA ALA A 102 10.82 4.47 -2.35
C ALA A 102 9.95 5.08 -1.23
N ARG A 103 10.56 5.60 -0.17
CA ARG A 103 9.81 6.19 0.95
C ARG A 103 9.19 7.55 0.67
N ALA A 104 9.71 8.34 -0.29
CA ALA A 104 9.26 9.71 -0.54
C ALA A 104 7.74 9.82 -0.87
N PRO A 105 7.15 8.99 -1.76
CA PRO A 105 5.71 8.97 -1.98
C PRO A 105 4.91 8.57 -0.74
N LEU A 106 5.42 7.64 0.07
CA LEU A 106 4.76 7.20 1.31
C LEU A 106 4.70 8.33 2.35
N PHE A 107 5.75 9.13 2.49
CA PHE A 107 5.71 10.33 3.32
C PHE A 107 4.67 11.34 2.85
N ALA A 108 4.58 11.58 1.53
CA ALA A 108 3.58 12.48 0.97
C ALA A 108 2.15 12.00 1.26
N MET A 109 1.91 10.70 1.10
CA MET A 109 0.63 10.07 1.39
C MET A 109 0.24 10.17 2.88
N ILE A 110 1.17 9.84 3.80
CA ILE A 110 0.92 9.97 5.25
C ILE A 110 0.60 11.41 5.62
N ARG A 111 1.37 12.37 5.12
CA ARG A 111 1.14 13.79 5.36
C ARG A 111 -0.24 14.23 4.84
N SER A 112 -0.63 13.79 3.65
CA SER A 112 -1.94 14.08 3.08
C SER A 112 -3.06 13.51 3.94
N ALA A 113 -2.95 12.24 4.36
CA ALA A 113 -3.94 11.57 5.21
C ALA A 113 -4.09 12.21 6.60
N VAL A 114 -3.01 12.75 7.17
CA VAL A 114 -3.06 13.47 8.47
C VAL A 114 -3.70 14.85 8.32
N SER A 115 -3.55 15.51 7.16
CA SER A 115 -3.98 16.89 6.96
C SER A 115 -5.35 17.03 6.31
N HIS A 116 -5.87 15.98 5.65
CA HIS A 116 -7.12 16.02 4.89
C HIS A 116 -7.93 14.75 5.14
N GLU A 117 -9.16 14.92 5.63
CA GLU A 117 -10.06 13.80 5.95
C GLU A 117 -10.41 12.95 4.71
N GLU A 118 -10.56 13.57 3.54
CA GLU A 118 -10.85 12.88 2.29
C GLU A 118 -9.70 11.94 1.89
N ALA A 119 -8.45 12.37 2.12
CA ALA A 119 -7.28 11.53 1.85
C ALA A 119 -7.17 10.37 2.85
N ALA A 120 -7.51 10.63 4.13
CA ALA A 120 -7.56 9.59 5.17
C ALA A 120 -8.63 8.55 4.85
N GLU A 121 -9.83 8.98 4.45
CA GLU A 121 -10.92 8.09 4.08
C GLU A 121 -10.58 7.23 2.86
N MET A 122 -10.01 7.84 1.84
CA MET A 122 -9.57 7.12 0.63
C MET A 122 -8.51 6.06 0.96
N LEU A 123 -7.53 6.41 1.80
CA LEU A 123 -6.50 5.46 2.25
C LEU A 123 -7.10 4.34 3.12
N ARG A 124 -8.04 4.66 4.00
CA ARG A 124 -8.76 3.69 4.85
C ARG A 124 -9.53 2.68 4.00
N GLN A 125 -10.30 3.14 3.01
CA GLN A 125 -11.04 2.29 2.08
C GLN A 125 -10.08 1.38 1.31
N PHE A 126 -9.00 1.94 0.75
CA PHE A 126 -8.01 1.17 0.02
C PHE A 126 -7.35 0.08 0.87
N ILE A 127 -6.89 0.42 2.08
CA ILE A 127 -6.28 -0.56 3.00
C ILE A 127 -7.28 -1.66 3.35
N THR A 128 -8.53 -1.28 3.63
CA THR A 128 -9.58 -2.25 3.99
C THR A 128 -9.81 -3.25 2.86
N GLU A 129 -9.98 -2.79 1.62
CA GLU A 129 -10.25 -3.67 0.48
C GLU A 129 -9.00 -4.43 0.01
N ALA A 130 -7.86 -3.74 -0.09
CA ALA A 130 -6.66 -4.29 -0.70
C ALA A 130 -5.88 -5.24 0.22
N LEU A 131 -5.92 -4.99 1.53
CA LEU A 131 -5.13 -5.72 2.52
C LEU A 131 -6.03 -6.45 3.53
N VAL A 132 -6.83 -5.70 4.31
CA VAL A 132 -7.55 -6.27 5.47
C VAL A 132 -8.50 -7.39 5.05
N ALA A 133 -9.38 -7.13 4.07
CA ALA A 133 -10.36 -8.12 3.61
C ALA A 133 -9.68 -9.36 3.01
N ARG A 134 -8.62 -9.18 2.24
CA ARG A 134 -7.90 -10.27 1.57
C ARG A 134 -7.08 -11.12 2.54
N VAL A 135 -6.36 -10.48 3.46
CA VAL A 135 -5.61 -11.20 4.50
C VAL A 135 -6.58 -11.93 5.43
N ALA A 136 -7.64 -11.26 5.90
CA ALA A 136 -8.61 -11.87 6.79
C ALA A 136 -9.32 -13.08 6.16
N SER A 137 -9.66 -13.03 4.87
CA SER A 137 -10.30 -14.16 4.17
C SER A 137 -9.35 -15.35 3.95
N GLY A 138 -8.04 -15.11 3.90
CA GLY A 138 -7.02 -16.15 3.73
C GLY A 138 -6.47 -16.73 5.04
N LEU A 139 -6.60 -16.01 6.16
CA LEU A 139 -6.19 -16.48 7.47
C LEU A 139 -7.29 -17.37 8.10
N HIS A 140 -6.95 -18.61 8.40
CA HIS A 140 -7.86 -19.56 9.05
C HIS A 140 -7.63 -19.59 10.58
N VAL A 141 -7.69 -18.42 11.20
CA VAL A 141 -7.42 -18.20 12.63
C VAL A 141 -8.53 -17.34 13.26
N PRO A 142 -8.79 -17.47 14.58
CA PRO A 142 -9.74 -16.62 15.27
C PRO A 142 -9.43 -15.13 15.08
N HIS A 143 -10.48 -14.31 15.06
CA HIS A 143 -10.37 -12.84 14.92
C HIS A 143 -9.62 -12.37 13.66
N ALA A 144 -9.73 -13.10 12.55
CA ALA A 144 -8.97 -12.83 11.32
C ALA A 144 -9.10 -11.38 10.81
N SER A 145 -10.27 -10.74 10.96
CA SER A 145 -10.50 -9.35 10.54
C SER A 145 -9.80 -8.31 11.42
N LEU A 146 -9.50 -8.64 12.69
CA LEU A 146 -8.79 -7.74 13.63
C LEU A 146 -7.27 -7.79 13.43
N ARG A 147 -6.73 -8.90 12.96
CA ARG A 147 -5.29 -9.14 12.87
C ARG A 147 -4.56 -8.18 11.93
N PRO A 148 -5.02 -7.93 10.70
CA PRO A 148 -4.35 -6.96 9.82
C PRO A 148 -4.28 -5.53 10.38
N PRO A 149 -5.35 -4.95 10.99
CA PRO A 149 -5.24 -3.68 11.69
C PRO A 149 -4.23 -3.65 12.83
N LEU A 150 -4.13 -4.72 13.63
CA LEU A 150 -3.12 -4.82 14.70
C LEU A 150 -1.70 -4.84 14.14
N VAL A 151 -1.46 -5.63 13.11
CA VAL A 151 -0.17 -5.65 12.38
C VAL A 151 0.15 -4.27 11.82
N GLY A 152 -0.84 -3.63 11.15
CA GLY A 152 -0.68 -2.28 10.61
C GLY A 152 -0.30 -1.26 11.67
N SER A 153 -0.89 -1.32 12.86
CA SER A 153 -0.57 -0.42 13.98
C SER A 153 0.90 -0.53 14.40
N GLN A 154 1.46 -1.74 14.44
CA GLN A 154 2.88 -1.96 14.77
C GLN A 154 3.81 -1.42 13.69
N ILE A 155 3.48 -1.68 12.43
CA ILE A 155 4.28 -1.21 11.29
C ILE A 155 4.25 0.31 11.20
N VAL A 156 3.08 0.93 11.29
CA VAL A 156 2.95 2.40 11.24
C VAL A 156 3.66 3.03 12.44
N GLY A 157 3.53 2.47 13.64
CA GLY A 157 4.23 2.94 14.84
C GLY A 157 5.76 2.87 14.68
N LEU A 158 6.29 1.75 14.20
CA LEU A 158 7.70 1.57 13.90
C LEU A 158 8.20 2.61 12.89
N ILE A 159 7.50 2.73 11.77
CA ILE A 159 7.83 3.70 10.70
C ILE A 159 7.84 5.12 11.26
N PHE A 160 6.80 5.49 12.00
CA PHE A 160 6.67 6.83 12.56
C PHE A 160 7.84 7.15 13.51
N MET A 161 8.16 6.26 14.46
CA MET A 161 9.23 6.49 15.42
C MET A 161 10.62 6.45 14.80
N ARG A 162 10.86 5.51 13.86
CA ARG A 162 12.18 5.31 13.28
C ARG A 162 12.52 6.34 12.20
N TYR A 163 11.59 6.66 11.30
CA TYR A 163 11.89 7.47 10.09
C TYR A 163 11.34 8.88 10.14
N ILE A 164 10.27 9.14 10.91
CA ILE A 164 9.62 10.46 11.00
C ILE A 164 10.13 11.21 12.23
N VAL A 165 9.93 10.65 13.42
CA VAL A 165 10.40 11.23 14.68
C VAL A 165 11.91 11.07 14.87
N LYS A 166 12.48 10.01 14.28
CA LYS A 166 13.91 9.64 14.40
C LYS A 166 14.34 9.50 15.86
N LEU A 167 13.52 8.75 16.62
CA LEU A 167 13.77 8.55 18.06
C LEU A 167 14.92 7.57 18.27
N GLU A 168 15.98 8.04 18.93
CA GLU A 168 17.12 7.19 19.30
C GLU A 168 16.79 6.36 20.56
N PRO A 169 17.33 5.12 20.67
CA PRO A 169 18.27 4.45 19.74
C PRO A 169 17.61 3.75 18.54
N LEU A 170 16.27 3.74 18.43
CA LEU A 170 15.54 3.01 17.40
C LEU A 170 15.89 3.49 15.98
N ALA A 171 16.14 4.79 15.82
CA ALA A 171 16.44 5.37 14.49
C ALA A 171 17.74 4.85 13.89
N SER A 172 18.76 4.64 14.72
CA SER A 172 20.09 4.16 14.30
C SER A 172 20.30 2.64 14.47
N LEU A 173 19.33 1.94 15.07
CA LEU A 173 19.43 0.49 15.31
C LEU A 173 19.57 -0.26 13.96
N PRO A 174 20.49 -1.25 13.82
CA PRO A 174 20.58 -2.07 12.62
C PRO A 174 19.24 -2.74 12.28
N ALA A 175 18.97 -2.90 10.98
CA ALA A 175 17.69 -3.48 10.52
C ALA A 175 17.43 -4.89 11.09
N ASP A 176 18.47 -5.73 11.20
CA ASP A 176 18.35 -7.08 11.77
C ASP A 176 17.94 -7.05 13.26
N ASP A 177 18.44 -6.10 14.03
CA ASP A 177 18.08 -5.94 15.44
C ASP A 177 16.64 -5.44 15.58
N VAL A 178 16.20 -4.53 14.70
CA VAL A 178 14.79 -4.10 14.64
C VAL A 178 13.88 -5.28 14.30
N VAL A 179 14.26 -6.09 13.32
CA VAL A 179 13.51 -7.31 12.96
C VAL A 179 13.42 -8.25 14.16
N ALA A 180 14.54 -8.55 14.80
CA ALA A 180 14.57 -9.44 15.95
C ALA A 180 13.66 -8.96 17.10
N ALA A 181 13.60 -7.64 17.35
CA ALA A 181 12.80 -7.05 18.41
C ALA A 181 11.30 -6.98 18.08
N ILE A 182 10.92 -6.68 16.85
CA ILE A 182 9.54 -6.37 16.47
C ILE A 182 8.80 -7.55 15.85
N ALA A 183 9.49 -8.41 15.07
CA ALA A 183 8.87 -9.53 14.37
C ALA A 183 8.08 -10.49 15.28
N PRO A 184 8.50 -10.82 16.51
CA PRO A 184 7.72 -11.68 17.41
C PRO A 184 6.33 -11.12 17.75
N SER A 185 6.21 -9.80 17.93
CA SER A 185 4.92 -9.14 18.19
C SER A 185 4.01 -9.19 16.96
N VAL A 186 4.57 -8.92 15.79
CA VAL A 186 3.85 -9.00 14.52
C VAL A 186 3.43 -10.44 14.22
N GLN A 187 4.30 -11.43 14.48
CA GLN A 187 3.99 -12.86 14.34
C GLN A 187 2.81 -13.26 15.22
N ARG A 188 2.83 -12.82 16.49
CA ARG A 188 1.71 -13.06 17.41
C ARG A 188 0.40 -12.48 16.89
N TYR A 189 0.41 -11.27 16.31
CA TYR A 189 -0.78 -10.67 15.71
C TYR A 189 -1.25 -11.42 14.47
N LEU A 190 -0.35 -11.96 13.66
CA LEU A 190 -0.72 -12.71 12.45
C LEU A 190 -1.34 -14.07 12.78
N THR A 191 -0.68 -14.89 13.59
CA THR A 191 -1.03 -16.30 13.79
C THR A 191 -1.11 -16.75 15.25
N GLY A 192 -0.56 -15.97 16.20
CA GLY A 192 -0.50 -16.33 17.61
C GLY A 192 -1.82 -16.10 18.35
N ASP A 193 -1.82 -16.44 19.64
CA ASP A 193 -2.93 -16.15 20.55
C ASP A 193 -2.99 -14.66 20.88
N LEU A 194 -4.15 -14.04 20.64
CA LEU A 194 -4.40 -12.63 20.96
C LEU A 194 -4.81 -12.42 22.44
N GLY A 195 -5.16 -13.49 23.16
CA GLY A 195 -5.69 -13.40 24.52
C GLY A 195 -7.11 -12.79 24.57
N LEU A 196 -7.86 -12.89 23.48
CA LEU A 196 -9.25 -12.45 23.38
C LEU A 196 -10.16 -13.67 23.52
N GLY A 197 -11.14 -13.59 24.42
CA GLY A 197 -12.13 -14.66 24.64
C GLY A 197 -13.18 -14.72 23.54
#